data_87a11543d30a6c918c58b8d0c043e7ae
#
_entry.id   87a11543d30a6c918c58b8d0c043e7ae
#
_cell.length_a   1.000
_cell.length_b   1.000
_cell.length_c   1.000
_cell.angle_alpha   90.00
_cell.angle_beta   90.00
_cell.angle_gamma   90.00
#
_symmetry.space_group_name_H-M   'P 1'
#
loop_
_entity.id
_entity.type
_entity.pdbx_description
1 polymer ?
#
loop_
_entity_poly.entity_id
_entity_poly.type
_entity_poly.pdbx_seq_one_letter_code
_entity_poly.pdbx_strand_id
1 'polypeptide(L)'
;MSHETTTAGDLRIVEDATCTFCGCVCDDIELKVAGSRIVEAKRACVLGTAWFTNHEIDDQPSCRIEGQPATVEAGVERAAQILADAKYPLVYGLSDTTCEAQRCAVGIADWIGGIVDTTTSVCHGPTGMAFQGVGEVTCTLGEIRNRADFVLFWGANPAESHPRHFIRYSLMPKGMFVPNGRKDRTCVVVDVRKTKSAKAADLLIQIKPRSDFEALWVLRALAQDTPLDAAHVEAATGVPLATWVDLMQRMKHAKFGVIFFGMGLTMTRGKHANMEAVMALTRDMNRYTRFVCKANRGHGNVSGADNVVTWRSGYPFAVNLARGYPRFNPGEYTATDVLARGEADAALILASDPLANFSQPAREHLARIPYIALDPKETPTTRQAAVAFTVATYGINVSGTVYRMDDVPIPLRPAFDSPHPSDQVILERIEQRVRQLLREKASR
;
A
#
# COMPACT_ATOMS: atom_id res chain seq x y z
N MET A 1 38.44 -22.42 -15.74
CA MET A 1 36.97 -22.66 -15.57
C MET A 1 36.83 -23.74 -14.49
N SER A 2 36.80 -23.34 -13.25
CA SER A 2 36.59 -24.21 -12.11
C SER A 2 35.09 -24.16 -11.75
N HIS A 3 34.37 -25.25 -12.03
CA HIS A 3 33.06 -25.48 -11.51
C HIS A 3 33.19 -25.68 -9.99
N GLU A 4 32.84 -24.68 -9.20
CA GLU A 4 32.54 -24.85 -7.79
C GLU A 4 31.30 -25.72 -7.69
N THR A 5 31.49 -26.97 -7.32
CA THR A 5 30.44 -27.89 -6.87
C THR A 5 29.87 -27.34 -5.57
N THR A 6 28.71 -26.71 -5.66
CA THR A 6 27.92 -26.36 -4.49
C THR A 6 27.59 -27.65 -3.72
N THR A 7 28.24 -27.84 -2.58
CA THR A 7 27.88 -28.88 -1.62
C THR A 7 26.39 -28.70 -1.29
N ALA A 8 25.63 -29.80 -1.37
CA ALA A 8 24.22 -29.87 -1.00
C ALA A 8 24.06 -29.51 0.49
N GLY A 9 24.00 -28.23 0.80
CA GLY A 9 23.58 -27.73 2.09
C GLY A 9 22.14 -28.14 2.32
N ASP A 10 21.79 -28.54 3.54
CA ASP A 10 20.47 -29.00 3.93
C ASP A 10 19.38 -28.07 3.41
N LEU A 11 18.59 -28.57 2.45
CA LEU A 11 17.41 -27.86 1.94
C LEU A 11 16.35 -27.77 3.04
N ARG A 12 16.09 -26.57 3.51
CA ARG A 12 15.03 -26.33 4.50
C ARG A 12 13.75 -25.90 3.79
N ILE A 13 12.62 -26.40 4.27
CA ILE A 13 11.29 -25.99 3.83
C ILE A 13 10.70 -25.04 4.88
N VAL A 14 10.19 -23.89 4.40
CA VAL A 14 9.40 -22.94 5.22
C VAL A 14 7.99 -22.97 4.67
N GLU A 15 7.09 -23.55 5.45
CA GLU A 15 5.66 -23.61 5.12
C GLU A 15 4.94 -22.33 5.56
N ASP A 16 3.84 -22.01 4.85
CA ASP A 16 2.99 -20.84 5.11
C ASP A 16 3.77 -19.52 5.21
N ALA A 17 4.81 -19.37 4.38
CA ALA A 17 5.52 -18.11 4.26
C ALA A 17 4.61 -17.05 3.65
N THR A 18 4.77 -15.82 4.10
CA THR A 18 3.95 -14.69 3.67
C THR A 18 4.68 -13.87 2.62
N CYS A 19 4.09 -13.76 1.42
CA CYS A 19 4.60 -12.90 0.36
C CYS A 19 4.18 -11.46 0.62
N THR A 20 5.15 -10.58 0.80
CA THR A 20 4.94 -9.16 1.11
C THR A 20 5.04 -8.23 -0.10
N PHE A 21 5.17 -8.76 -1.31
CA PHE A 21 5.35 -7.96 -2.53
C PHE A 21 4.18 -7.02 -2.84
N CYS A 22 2.94 -7.45 -2.62
CA CYS A 22 1.75 -6.65 -2.91
C CYS A 22 0.67 -6.81 -1.83
N GLY A 23 -0.36 -5.97 -1.88
CA GLY A 23 -1.45 -5.96 -0.91
C GLY A 23 -2.27 -7.25 -0.79
N CYS A 24 -2.08 -8.25 -1.67
CA CYS A 24 -2.66 -9.58 -1.48
C CYS A 24 -2.06 -10.33 -0.30
N VAL A 25 -0.84 -10.00 0.12
CA VAL A 25 -0.15 -10.60 1.27
C VAL A 25 -0.45 -12.09 1.38
N CYS A 26 -0.03 -12.85 0.34
CA CYS A 26 -0.34 -14.28 0.24
C CYS A 26 0.42 -15.07 1.30
N ASP A 27 -0.28 -15.75 2.19
CA ASP A 27 0.21 -16.43 3.39
C ASP A 27 0.25 -17.97 3.27
N ASP A 28 0.20 -18.48 2.05
CA ASP A 28 0.19 -19.91 1.73
C ASP A 28 1.39 -20.34 0.86
N ILE A 29 2.49 -19.60 0.93
CA ILE A 29 3.67 -19.87 0.12
C ILE A 29 4.56 -20.90 0.82
N GLU A 30 5.05 -21.89 0.08
CA GLU A 30 6.07 -22.82 0.52
C GLU A 30 7.42 -22.40 -0.08
N LEU A 31 8.40 -22.10 0.77
CA LEU A 31 9.75 -21.74 0.34
C LEU A 31 10.72 -22.91 0.54
N LYS A 32 11.56 -23.16 -0.47
CA LYS A 32 12.76 -23.99 -0.29
C LYS A 32 13.98 -23.07 -0.15
N VAL A 33 14.72 -23.27 0.91
CA VAL A 33 15.85 -22.42 1.31
C VAL A 33 17.11 -23.25 1.35
N ALA A 34 18.16 -22.78 0.68
CA ALA A 34 19.50 -23.34 0.72
C ALA A 34 20.44 -22.27 1.32
N GLY A 35 20.89 -22.48 2.57
CA GLY A 35 21.65 -21.46 3.30
C GLY A 35 20.88 -20.16 3.46
N SER A 36 21.40 -19.06 2.92
CA SER A 36 20.77 -17.73 2.90
C SER A 36 20.07 -17.39 1.56
N ARG A 37 19.73 -18.39 0.76
CA ARG A 37 19.08 -18.20 -0.55
C ARG A 37 17.77 -18.97 -0.65
N ILE A 38 16.73 -18.32 -1.19
CA ILE A 38 15.47 -18.96 -1.54
C ILE A 38 15.58 -19.49 -2.97
N VAL A 39 15.53 -20.81 -3.14
CA VAL A 39 15.70 -21.46 -4.44
C VAL A 39 14.39 -21.78 -5.14
N GLU A 40 13.29 -21.88 -4.38
CA GLU A 40 11.95 -22.10 -4.93
C GLU A 40 10.88 -21.45 -4.03
N ALA A 41 9.85 -20.88 -4.65
CA ALA A 41 8.67 -20.35 -3.96
C ALA A 41 7.40 -20.96 -4.58
N LYS A 42 6.97 -22.11 -4.05
CA LYS A 42 5.76 -22.79 -4.54
C LYS A 42 4.50 -22.00 -4.18
N ARG A 43 3.52 -22.04 -5.06
CA ARG A 43 2.26 -21.29 -4.95
C ARG A 43 2.41 -19.77 -5.06
N ALA A 44 3.62 -19.22 -5.19
CA ALA A 44 3.82 -17.82 -5.50
C ALA A 44 3.38 -17.50 -6.94
N CYS A 45 2.96 -16.25 -7.20
CA CYS A 45 2.80 -15.74 -8.56
C CYS A 45 4.16 -15.31 -9.13
N VAL A 46 4.19 -14.94 -10.41
CA VAL A 46 5.43 -14.49 -11.06
C VAL A 46 6.15 -13.37 -10.29
N LEU A 47 5.39 -12.41 -9.74
CA LEU A 47 5.95 -11.31 -8.95
C LEU A 47 6.47 -11.78 -7.58
N GLY A 48 5.69 -12.61 -6.88
CA GLY A 48 6.11 -13.19 -5.61
C GLY A 48 7.28 -14.17 -5.76
N THR A 49 7.31 -14.95 -6.84
CA THR A 49 8.48 -15.81 -7.13
C THR A 49 9.72 -14.96 -7.29
N ALA A 50 9.65 -13.90 -8.12
CA ALA A 50 10.79 -12.99 -8.31
C ALA A 50 11.19 -12.30 -7.00
N TRP A 51 10.22 -11.87 -6.18
CA TRP A 51 10.48 -11.29 -4.85
C TRP A 51 11.33 -12.20 -3.97
N PHE A 52 10.97 -13.48 -3.89
CA PHE A 52 11.68 -14.45 -3.07
C PHE A 52 13.00 -14.92 -3.68
N THR A 53 13.00 -15.33 -4.96
CA THR A 53 14.17 -15.99 -5.55
C THR A 53 15.27 -15.02 -6.00
N ASN A 54 14.93 -13.74 -6.22
CA ASN A 54 15.90 -12.69 -6.53
C ASN A 54 16.34 -11.91 -5.28
N HIS A 55 15.88 -12.34 -4.09
CA HIS A 55 16.33 -11.72 -2.86
C HIS A 55 17.80 -12.08 -2.59
N GLU A 56 18.58 -11.05 -2.37
CA GLU A 56 19.97 -11.12 -1.93
C GLU A 56 20.15 -10.17 -0.76
N ILE A 57 20.94 -10.59 0.23
CA ILE A 57 21.36 -9.69 1.31
C ILE A 57 22.30 -8.66 0.71
N ASP A 58 22.09 -7.39 0.98
CA ASP A 58 22.96 -6.32 0.50
C ASP A 58 24.30 -6.35 1.22
N ASP A 59 25.41 -6.16 0.51
CA ASP A 59 26.77 -6.17 1.08
C ASP A 59 27.16 -4.82 1.71
N GLN A 60 26.26 -3.82 1.67
CA GLN A 60 26.53 -2.53 2.29
C GLN A 60 26.69 -2.66 3.81
N PRO A 61 27.51 -1.79 4.45
CA PRO A 61 27.53 -1.71 5.90
C PRO A 61 26.13 -1.46 6.49
N SER A 62 25.85 -2.05 7.66
CA SER A 62 24.56 -1.85 8.33
C SER A 62 24.27 -0.39 8.69
N CYS A 63 25.29 0.47 8.71
CA CYS A 63 25.14 1.91 8.88
C CYS A 63 26.19 2.68 8.11
N ARG A 64 25.79 3.82 7.52
CA ARG A 64 26.65 4.84 6.91
C ARG A 64 26.24 6.21 7.43
N ILE A 65 27.25 7.05 7.72
CA ILE A 65 27.05 8.47 8.06
C ILE A 65 27.78 9.27 6.98
N GLU A 66 27.09 10.20 6.33
CA GLU A 66 27.62 10.99 5.19
C GLU A 66 28.28 10.08 4.13
N GLY A 67 27.67 8.97 3.83
CA GLY A 67 28.14 7.95 2.87
C GLY A 67 29.30 7.07 3.36
N GLN A 68 29.90 7.33 4.53
CA GLN A 68 31.01 6.54 5.08
C GLN A 68 30.50 5.46 6.06
N PRO A 69 31.09 4.24 6.03
CA PRO A 69 30.77 3.20 7.00
C PRO A 69 30.89 3.67 8.44
N ALA A 70 29.91 3.32 9.26
CA ALA A 70 29.86 3.67 10.67
C ALA A 70 29.27 2.55 11.50
N THR A 71 29.41 2.60 12.83
CA THR A 71 28.71 1.68 13.72
C THR A 71 27.22 2.05 13.78
N VAL A 72 26.37 1.06 14.04
CA VAL A 72 24.93 1.28 14.23
C VAL A 72 24.67 2.26 15.37
N GLU A 73 25.44 2.16 16.45
CA GLU A 73 25.35 3.04 17.61
C GLU A 73 25.63 4.51 17.26
N ALA A 74 26.68 4.79 16.48
CA ALA A 74 27.00 6.13 16.01
C ALA A 74 25.90 6.66 15.09
N GLY A 75 25.37 5.80 14.20
CA GLY A 75 24.24 6.13 13.35
C GLY A 75 22.98 6.50 14.13
N VAL A 76 22.62 5.71 15.14
CA VAL A 76 21.48 5.96 16.02
C VAL A 76 21.63 7.29 16.76
N GLU A 77 22.82 7.58 17.31
CA GLU A 77 23.08 8.87 17.97
C GLU A 77 22.93 10.04 17.00
N ARG A 78 23.52 9.96 15.81
CA ARG A 78 23.43 11.01 14.79
C ARG A 78 21.99 11.19 14.29
N ALA A 79 21.27 10.12 14.03
CA ALA A 79 19.87 10.15 13.61
C ALA A 79 18.98 10.80 14.67
N ALA A 80 19.15 10.42 15.93
CA ALA A 80 18.39 10.98 17.04
C ALA A 80 18.68 12.49 17.22
N GLN A 81 19.93 12.92 17.05
CA GLN A 81 20.31 14.33 17.12
C GLN A 81 19.63 15.14 16.00
N ILE A 82 19.68 14.66 14.73
CA ILE A 82 19.03 15.32 13.60
C ILE A 82 17.53 15.51 13.90
N LEU A 83 16.85 14.44 14.35
CA LEU A 83 15.41 14.49 14.61
C LEU A 83 15.04 15.36 15.81
N ALA A 84 15.85 15.32 16.89
CA ALA A 84 15.61 16.12 18.09
C ALA A 84 15.89 17.62 17.88
N ASP A 85 16.75 17.99 16.92
CA ASP A 85 17.07 19.38 16.60
C ASP A 85 16.10 20.00 15.57
N ALA A 86 15.38 19.17 14.83
CA ALA A 86 14.46 19.59 13.78
C ALA A 86 13.26 20.37 14.35
N LYS A 87 12.79 21.36 13.60
CA LYS A 87 11.63 22.19 13.95
C LYS A 87 10.36 21.74 13.22
N TYR A 88 10.53 21.15 12.04
CA TYR A 88 9.42 20.70 11.20
C TYR A 88 9.78 19.39 10.47
N PRO A 89 10.07 18.32 11.24
CA PRO A 89 10.52 17.05 10.69
C PRO A 89 9.39 16.28 9.99
N LEU A 90 9.77 15.55 8.93
CA LEU A 90 8.88 14.65 8.17
C LEU A 90 9.26 13.20 8.42
N VAL A 91 8.29 12.35 8.75
CA VAL A 91 8.41 10.88 8.74
C VAL A 91 7.57 10.34 7.56
N TYR A 92 8.22 9.65 6.63
CA TYR A 92 7.56 9.20 5.39
C TYR A 92 7.94 7.78 4.98
N GLY A 93 7.03 7.13 4.23
CA GLY A 93 7.16 5.78 3.67
C GLY A 93 6.23 4.81 4.36
N LEU A 94 6.76 4.03 5.29
CA LEU A 94 6.02 3.16 6.22
C LEU A 94 5.36 1.92 5.60
N SER A 95 5.13 1.85 4.29
CA SER A 95 4.80 0.58 3.65
C SER A 95 6.06 -0.29 3.54
N ASP A 96 5.91 -1.54 3.10
CA ASP A 96 7.03 -2.47 2.88
C ASP A 96 7.93 -2.71 4.12
N THR A 97 7.33 -2.58 5.30
CA THR A 97 7.92 -2.95 6.60
C THR A 97 6.85 -3.52 7.54
N THR A 98 7.25 -3.96 8.75
CA THR A 98 6.33 -4.53 9.75
C THR A 98 5.52 -3.46 10.48
N CYS A 99 4.36 -3.83 11.03
CA CYS A 99 3.56 -2.93 11.88
C CYS A 99 4.32 -2.50 13.14
N GLU A 100 5.19 -3.33 13.63
CA GLU A 100 6.06 -3.06 14.79
C GLU A 100 7.02 -1.89 14.48
N ALA A 101 7.68 -1.91 13.33
CA ALA A 101 8.53 -0.81 12.87
C ALA A 101 7.72 0.47 12.58
N GLN A 102 6.57 0.34 11.94
CA GLN A 102 5.64 1.46 11.69
C GLN A 102 5.25 2.17 12.99
N ARG A 103 4.96 1.41 14.05
CA ARG A 103 4.62 1.96 15.38
C ARG A 103 5.75 2.79 15.97
N CYS A 104 7.00 2.34 15.85
CA CYS A 104 8.17 3.09 16.31
C CYS A 104 8.33 4.38 15.51
N ALA A 105 8.24 4.32 14.18
CA ALA A 105 8.36 5.51 13.33
C ALA A 105 7.29 6.57 13.62
N VAL A 106 6.03 6.15 13.79
CA VAL A 106 4.92 7.04 14.19
C VAL A 106 5.14 7.56 15.61
N GLY A 107 5.68 6.73 16.51
CA GLY A 107 6.07 7.15 17.87
C GLY A 107 7.13 8.25 17.86
N ILE A 108 8.16 8.13 17.02
CA ILE A 108 9.17 9.16 16.83
C ILE A 108 8.51 10.47 16.36
N ALA A 109 7.63 10.41 15.32
CA ALA A 109 6.93 11.59 14.82
C ALA A 109 6.12 12.30 15.92
N ASP A 110 5.46 11.53 16.78
CA ASP A 110 4.69 12.06 17.91
C ASP A 110 5.59 12.78 18.94
N TRP A 111 6.72 12.18 19.31
CA TRP A 111 7.68 12.77 20.23
C TRP A 111 8.31 14.09 19.74
N ILE A 112 8.61 14.18 18.45
CA ILE A 112 9.27 15.36 17.87
C ILE A 112 8.28 16.40 17.34
N GLY A 113 6.96 16.15 17.43
CA GLY A 113 5.94 17.03 16.85
C GLY A 113 6.02 17.10 15.33
N GLY A 114 6.37 15.99 14.67
CA GLY A 114 6.60 15.93 13.24
C GLY A 114 5.33 15.77 12.40
N ILE A 115 5.54 15.75 11.08
CA ILE A 115 4.54 15.29 10.12
C ILE A 115 4.78 13.80 9.89
N VAL A 116 3.71 13.01 9.86
CA VAL A 116 3.74 11.63 9.41
C VAL A 116 2.87 11.45 8.17
N ASP A 117 3.47 10.86 7.13
CA ASP A 117 2.75 10.55 5.90
C ASP A 117 3.14 9.16 5.38
N THR A 118 2.18 8.44 4.83
CA THR A 118 2.38 7.08 4.28
C THR A 118 2.41 7.11 2.76
N THR A 119 2.90 6.03 2.14
CA THR A 119 2.85 5.90 0.67
C THR A 119 1.42 5.89 0.11
N THR A 120 0.40 5.81 0.98
CA THR A 120 -1.01 5.97 0.61
C THR A 120 -1.27 7.33 -0.04
N SER A 121 -0.61 8.40 0.40
CA SER A 121 -0.80 9.75 -0.14
C SER A 121 -0.58 9.83 -1.66
N VAL A 122 0.37 9.06 -2.20
CA VAL A 122 0.70 9.00 -3.63
C VAL A 122 0.00 7.85 -4.39
N CYS A 123 -0.91 7.13 -3.73
CA CYS A 123 -1.58 5.94 -4.28
C CYS A 123 -3.09 6.00 -4.08
N HIS A 124 -3.55 5.73 -2.86
CA HIS A 124 -4.95 5.68 -2.45
C HIS A 124 -5.33 6.79 -1.46
N GLY A 125 -4.58 7.88 -1.39
CA GLY A 125 -4.94 9.06 -0.59
C GLY A 125 -6.37 9.55 -0.83
N PRO A 126 -6.83 9.65 -2.10
CA PRO A 126 -8.21 9.98 -2.40
C PRO A 126 -9.24 9.04 -1.78
N THR A 127 -8.93 7.73 -1.61
CA THR A 127 -9.79 6.78 -0.90
C THR A 127 -9.88 7.13 0.58
N GLY A 128 -8.74 7.39 1.23
CA GLY A 128 -8.68 7.79 2.64
C GLY A 128 -9.43 9.09 2.93
N MET A 129 -9.44 10.04 1.98
CA MET A 129 -10.25 11.26 2.08
C MET A 129 -11.75 10.95 1.96
N ALA A 130 -12.14 10.10 1.00
CA ALA A 130 -13.53 9.82 0.71
C ALA A 130 -14.24 9.07 1.86
N PHE A 131 -13.61 8.08 2.46
CA PHE A 131 -14.28 7.34 3.53
C PHE A 131 -14.41 8.14 4.84
N GLN A 132 -13.66 9.23 5.02
CA GLN A 132 -13.90 10.20 6.09
C GLN A 132 -15.26 10.91 5.92
N GLY A 133 -15.66 11.17 4.65
CA GLY A 133 -16.91 11.87 4.33
C GLY A 133 -18.14 10.97 4.24
N VAL A 134 -18.02 9.80 3.59
CA VAL A 134 -19.19 8.96 3.23
C VAL A 134 -19.15 7.55 3.81
N GLY A 135 -18.05 7.13 4.42
CA GLY A 135 -17.84 5.77 4.90
C GLY A 135 -17.61 4.76 3.77
N GLU A 136 -17.09 3.59 4.10
CA GLU A 136 -16.85 2.49 3.15
C GLU A 136 -17.60 1.24 3.59
N VAL A 137 -18.51 0.74 2.76
CA VAL A 137 -19.10 -0.59 2.93
C VAL A 137 -18.15 -1.61 2.34
N THR A 138 -17.47 -2.36 3.19
CA THR A 138 -16.40 -3.27 2.79
C THR A 138 -16.50 -4.62 3.49
N CYS A 139 -15.67 -5.58 3.10
CA CYS A 139 -15.55 -6.89 3.75
C CYS A 139 -14.17 -7.51 3.48
N THR A 140 -13.91 -8.67 4.08
CA THR A 140 -12.66 -9.41 3.83
C THR A 140 -12.64 -10.08 2.44
N LEU A 141 -11.44 -10.34 1.92
CA LEU A 141 -11.25 -11.15 0.70
C LEU A 141 -11.77 -12.59 0.89
N GLY A 142 -11.77 -13.08 2.13
CA GLY A 142 -12.38 -14.36 2.47
C GLY A 142 -13.90 -14.37 2.29
N GLU A 143 -14.59 -13.31 2.65
CA GLU A 143 -16.01 -13.11 2.41
C GLU A 143 -16.31 -13.08 0.90
N ILE A 144 -15.55 -12.28 0.14
CA ILE A 144 -15.69 -12.19 -1.33
C ILE A 144 -15.49 -13.55 -1.97
N ARG A 145 -14.47 -14.30 -1.58
CA ARG A 145 -14.21 -15.65 -2.04
C ARG A 145 -15.41 -16.57 -1.87
N ASN A 146 -16.10 -16.48 -0.74
CA ASN A 146 -17.20 -17.37 -0.38
C ASN A 146 -18.55 -16.95 -0.94
N ARG A 147 -18.77 -15.65 -1.21
CA ARG A 147 -20.12 -15.11 -1.47
C ARG A 147 -20.27 -14.39 -2.80
N ALA A 148 -19.23 -13.67 -3.31
CA ALA A 148 -19.42 -12.77 -4.42
C ALA A 148 -19.76 -13.52 -5.71
N ASP A 149 -20.95 -13.25 -6.24
CA ASP A 149 -21.44 -13.74 -7.55
C ASP A 149 -21.37 -12.64 -8.63
N PHE A 150 -21.14 -11.38 -8.23
CA PHE A 150 -20.89 -10.26 -9.13
C PHE A 150 -19.60 -9.53 -8.72
N VAL A 151 -18.66 -9.39 -9.65
CA VAL A 151 -17.35 -8.77 -9.43
C VAL A 151 -17.10 -7.72 -10.50
N LEU A 152 -17.00 -6.47 -10.08
CA LEU A 152 -16.70 -5.34 -10.94
C LEU A 152 -15.30 -4.80 -10.62
N PHE A 153 -14.43 -4.73 -11.62
CA PHE A 153 -13.13 -4.05 -11.52
C PHE A 153 -13.20 -2.70 -12.23
N TRP A 154 -12.95 -1.62 -11.50
CA TRP A 154 -12.97 -0.26 -12.04
C TRP A 154 -11.61 0.40 -11.92
N GLY A 155 -10.98 0.76 -13.06
CA GLY A 155 -9.65 1.34 -13.07
C GLY A 155 -8.60 0.48 -12.33
N ALA A 156 -8.82 -0.85 -12.32
CA ALA A 156 -8.01 -1.83 -11.63
C ALA A 156 -7.62 -2.98 -12.58
N ASN A 157 -6.33 -3.34 -12.57
CA ASN A 157 -5.80 -4.41 -13.42
C ASN A 157 -5.07 -5.49 -12.60
N PRO A 158 -5.79 -6.25 -11.73
CA PRO A 158 -5.17 -7.24 -10.86
C PRO A 158 -4.47 -8.38 -11.61
N ALA A 159 -4.82 -8.67 -12.87
CA ALA A 159 -4.08 -9.64 -13.67
C ALA A 159 -2.59 -9.29 -13.87
N GLU A 160 -2.23 -8.01 -13.73
CA GLU A 160 -0.85 -7.52 -13.77
C GLU A 160 -0.31 -7.21 -12.38
N SER A 161 -1.04 -6.43 -11.60
CA SER A 161 -0.57 -5.92 -10.30
C SER A 161 -0.70 -6.92 -9.15
N HIS A 162 -1.67 -7.84 -9.22
CA HIS A 162 -2.01 -8.81 -8.17
C HIS A 162 -2.33 -10.18 -8.78
N PRO A 163 -1.40 -10.88 -9.42
CA PRO A 163 -1.72 -12.04 -10.28
C PRO A 163 -2.50 -13.17 -9.58
N ARG A 164 -2.35 -13.33 -8.25
CA ARG A 164 -3.12 -14.32 -7.48
C ARG A 164 -4.52 -13.86 -7.07
N HIS A 165 -4.90 -12.61 -7.30
CA HIS A 165 -6.20 -12.08 -6.87
C HIS A 165 -7.37 -12.87 -7.48
N PHE A 166 -7.32 -13.14 -8.80
CA PHE A 166 -8.37 -13.91 -9.48
C PHE A 166 -8.46 -15.35 -9.02
N ILE A 167 -7.31 -16.02 -8.89
CA ILE A 167 -7.26 -17.44 -8.57
C ILE A 167 -7.44 -17.73 -7.08
N ARG A 168 -7.18 -16.76 -6.20
CA ARG A 168 -7.24 -16.96 -4.75
C ARG A 168 -8.51 -16.40 -4.13
N TYR A 169 -9.03 -15.27 -4.65
CA TYR A 169 -10.09 -14.52 -3.97
C TYR A 169 -11.32 -14.24 -4.83
N SER A 170 -11.19 -13.60 -6.00
CA SER A 170 -12.31 -12.91 -6.61
C SER A 170 -13.06 -13.69 -7.70
N LEU A 171 -12.38 -14.51 -8.53
CA LEU A 171 -13.04 -15.12 -9.68
C LEU A 171 -13.05 -16.64 -9.69
N MET A 172 -11.89 -17.29 -9.51
CA MET A 172 -11.76 -18.74 -9.74
C MET A 172 -12.17 -19.62 -8.56
N PRO A 173 -11.99 -19.21 -7.28
CA PRO A 173 -12.22 -20.13 -6.17
C PRO A 173 -13.68 -20.55 -6.06
N LYS A 174 -13.87 -21.81 -5.72
CA LYS A 174 -15.16 -22.29 -5.19
C LYS A 174 -15.34 -21.71 -3.79
N GLY A 175 -16.56 -21.35 -3.45
CA GLY A 175 -16.96 -20.79 -2.16
C GLY A 175 -18.29 -21.36 -1.68
N MET A 176 -18.64 -21.08 -0.45
CA MET A 176 -19.84 -21.60 0.19
C MET A 176 -21.12 -21.27 -0.61
N PHE A 177 -21.23 -20.07 -1.16
CA PHE A 177 -22.40 -19.58 -1.90
C PHE A 177 -22.17 -19.52 -3.42
N VAL A 178 -20.97 -19.89 -3.87
CA VAL A 178 -20.56 -19.95 -5.28
C VAL A 178 -19.81 -21.27 -5.54
N PRO A 179 -20.49 -22.41 -5.41
CA PRO A 179 -19.88 -23.76 -5.40
C PRO A 179 -19.20 -24.14 -6.73
N ASN A 180 -19.59 -23.52 -7.84
CA ASN A 180 -19.00 -23.77 -9.16
C ASN A 180 -17.87 -22.78 -9.51
N GLY A 181 -17.47 -21.91 -8.57
CA GLY A 181 -16.38 -20.95 -8.73
C GLY A 181 -16.66 -19.92 -9.84
N ARG A 182 -15.81 -19.88 -10.88
CA ARG A 182 -15.95 -18.90 -11.98
C ARG A 182 -17.31 -18.94 -12.69
N LYS A 183 -17.94 -20.11 -12.79
CA LYS A 183 -19.23 -20.27 -13.47
C LYS A 183 -20.39 -19.59 -12.74
N ASP A 184 -20.27 -19.37 -11.44
CA ASP A 184 -21.29 -18.72 -10.63
C ASP A 184 -21.06 -17.19 -10.55
N ARG A 185 -20.04 -16.66 -11.22
CA ARG A 185 -19.63 -15.27 -11.09
C ARG A 185 -19.73 -14.51 -12.41
N THR A 186 -20.37 -13.34 -12.36
CA THR A 186 -20.29 -12.34 -13.42
C THR A 186 -19.12 -11.42 -13.13
N CYS A 187 -18.21 -11.27 -14.09
CA CYS A 187 -17.05 -10.39 -14.03
C CYS A 187 -17.21 -9.24 -15.00
N VAL A 188 -17.18 -8.01 -14.52
CA VAL A 188 -17.22 -6.79 -15.31
C VAL A 188 -15.93 -6.00 -15.12
N VAL A 189 -15.41 -5.41 -16.20
CA VAL A 189 -14.28 -4.49 -16.15
C VAL A 189 -14.73 -3.16 -16.74
N VAL A 190 -14.55 -2.07 -15.99
CA VAL A 190 -14.69 -0.69 -16.46
C VAL A 190 -13.31 -0.04 -16.46
N ASP A 191 -12.84 0.36 -17.63
CA ASP A 191 -11.51 0.98 -17.79
C ASP A 191 -11.50 1.86 -19.05
N VAL A 192 -10.52 2.74 -19.16
CA VAL A 192 -10.31 3.57 -20.35
C VAL A 192 -9.64 2.81 -21.51
N ARG A 193 -9.16 1.61 -21.24
CA ARG A 193 -8.47 0.73 -22.20
C ARG A 193 -8.74 -0.75 -21.93
N LYS A 194 -8.45 -1.60 -22.93
CA LYS A 194 -8.50 -3.03 -22.77
C LYS A 194 -7.27 -3.56 -22.01
N THR A 195 -7.42 -3.80 -20.71
CA THR A 195 -6.37 -4.32 -19.82
C THR A 195 -6.23 -5.85 -19.91
N LYS A 196 -5.19 -6.43 -19.27
CA LYS A 196 -5.10 -7.91 -19.14
C LYS A 196 -6.27 -8.49 -18.34
N SER A 197 -6.76 -7.77 -17.33
CA SER A 197 -7.92 -8.18 -16.54
C SER A 197 -9.19 -8.29 -17.38
N ALA A 198 -9.34 -7.47 -18.43
CA ALA A 198 -10.48 -7.54 -19.35
C ALA A 198 -10.59 -8.89 -20.10
N LYS A 199 -9.50 -9.68 -20.20
CA LYS A 199 -9.55 -11.02 -20.81
C LYS A 199 -10.36 -12.03 -19.97
N ALA A 200 -10.52 -11.77 -18.67
CA ALA A 200 -11.32 -12.61 -17.76
C ALA A 200 -12.75 -12.11 -17.60
N ALA A 201 -13.09 -10.93 -18.14
CA ALA A 201 -14.39 -10.29 -18.00
C ALA A 201 -15.45 -10.92 -18.94
N ASP A 202 -16.68 -11.01 -18.44
CA ASP A 202 -17.86 -11.30 -19.24
C ASP A 202 -18.34 -10.04 -19.99
N LEU A 203 -18.04 -8.86 -19.41
CA LEU A 203 -18.37 -7.56 -19.99
C LEU A 203 -17.21 -6.57 -19.76
N LEU A 204 -16.72 -5.98 -20.84
CA LEU A 204 -15.81 -4.83 -20.80
C LEU A 204 -16.58 -3.56 -21.19
N ILE A 205 -16.58 -2.58 -20.30
CA ILE A 205 -17.12 -1.23 -20.59
C ILE A 205 -15.92 -0.28 -20.69
N GLN A 206 -15.63 0.15 -21.89
CA GLN A 206 -14.54 1.08 -22.13
C GLN A 206 -15.09 2.51 -22.13
N ILE A 207 -14.77 3.26 -21.07
CA ILE A 207 -15.22 4.64 -20.90
C ILE A 207 -14.24 5.62 -21.54
N LYS A 208 -14.73 6.82 -21.80
CA LYS A 208 -13.90 7.95 -22.23
C LYS A 208 -12.89 8.30 -21.12
N PRO A 209 -11.62 8.58 -21.43
CA PRO A 209 -10.65 8.99 -20.42
C PRO A 209 -11.15 10.19 -19.59
N ARG A 210 -10.98 10.12 -18.28
CA ARG A 210 -11.37 11.14 -17.28
C ARG A 210 -12.89 11.30 -17.08
N SER A 211 -13.72 10.36 -17.52
CA SER A 211 -15.18 10.38 -17.33
C SER A 211 -15.66 9.44 -16.22
N ASP A 212 -14.77 9.02 -15.34
CA ASP A 212 -15.11 8.10 -14.25
C ASP A 212 -16.16 8.67 -13.31
N PHE A 213 -16.06 9.95 -12.99
CA PHE A 213 -17.03 10.62 -12.11
C PHE A 213 -18.43 10.64 -12.73
N GLU A 214 -18.52 11.04 -13.97
CA GLU A 214 -19.78 11.09 -14.72
C GLU A 214 -20.39 9.69 -14.84
N ALA A 215 -19.59 8.67 -15.15
CA ALA A 215 -20.04 7.28 -15.26
C ALA A 215 -20.57 6.73 -13.92
N LEU A 216 -19.91 7.03 -12.81
CA LEU A 216 -20.36 6.65 -11.47
C LEU A 216 -21.66 7.33 -11.09
N TRP A 217 -21.83 8.61 -11.44
CA TRP A 217 -23.08 9.33 -11.20
C TRP A 217 -24.23 8.85 -12.07
N VAL A 218 -23.97 8.42 -13.31
CA VAL A 218 -24.98 7.74 -14.15
C VAL A 218 -25.51 6.49 -13.43
N LEU A 219 -24.60 5.63 -12.92
CA LEU A 219 -25.02 4.46 -12.15
C LEU A 219 -25.78 4.83 -10.88
N ARG A 220 -25.37 5.86 -10.16
CA ARG A 220 -26.08 6.32 -8.96
C ARG A 220 -27.48 6.86 -9.27
N ALA A 221 -27.62 7.60 -10.38
CA ALA A 221 -28.93 8.07 -10.85
C ALA A 221 -29.83 6.90 -11.23
N LEU A 222 -29.31 5.89 -11.95
CA LEU A 222 -30.04 4.65 -12.28
C LEU A 222 -30.41 3.81 -11.04
N ALA A 223 -29.56 3.83 -10.02
CA ALA A 223 -29.87 3.17 -8.73
C ALA A 223 -31.02 3.87 -7.98
N GLN A 224 -31.32 5.12 -8.29
CA GLN A 224 -32.39 5.92 -7.72
C GLN A 224 -33.57 6.09 -8.67
N ASP A 225 -33.58 5.33 -9.78
CA ASP A 225 -34.61 5.36 -10.83
C ASP A 225 -34.84 6.78 -11.41
N THR A 226 -33.77 7.62 -11.42
CA THR A 226 -33.79 8.97 -11.97
C THR A 226 -33.72 8.90 -13.50
N PRO A 227 -34.63 9.57 -14.21
CA PRO A 227 -34.57 9.65 -15.67
C PRO A 227 -33.28 10.34 -16.16
N LEU A 228 -32.66 9.80 -17.22
CA LEU A 228 -31.44 10.29 -17.80
C LEU A 228 -31.63 10.52 -19.30
N ASP A 229 -31.04 11.58 -19.81
CA ASP A 229 -30.92 11.85 -21.25
C ASP A 229 -29.84 10.99 -21.87
N ALA A 230 -30.21 10.14 -22.86
CA ALA A 230 -29.31 9.16 -23.47
C ALA A 230 -28.15 9.85 -24.23
N ALA A 231 -28.42 10.93 -24.94
CA ALA A 231 -27.39 11.64 -25.72
C ALA A 231 -26.39 12.32 -24.80
N HIS A 232 -26.86 12.88 -23.67
CA HIS A 232 -25.99 13.49 -22.67
C HIS A 232 -25.10 12.46 -22.00
N VAL A 233 -25.65 11.31 -21.59
CA VAL A 233 -24.87 10.20 -20.98
C VAL A 233 -23.79 9.71 -21.92
N GLU A 234 -24.11 9.45 -23.19
CA GLU A 234 -23.13 9.00 -24.18
C GLU A 234 -22.06 10.05 -24.45
N ALA A 235 -22.42 11.31 -24.57
CA ALA A 235 -21.47 12.40 -24.75
C ALA A 235 -20.51 12.53 -23.54
N ALA A 236 -21.01 12.37 -22.32
CA ALA A 236 -20.23 12.49 -21.09
C ALA A 236 -19.29 11.31 -20.87
N THR A 237 -19.77 10.08 -21.06
CA THR A 237 -19.07 8.84 -20.66
C THR A 237 -18.39 8.13 -21.83
N GLY A 238 -18.81 8.39 -23.08
CA GLY A 238 -18.43 7.66 -24.29
C GLY A 238 -19.12 6.29 -24.39
N VAL A 239 -20.17 6.03 -23.59
CA VAL A 239 -20.85 4.76 -23.51
C VAL A 239 -22.37 4.98 -23.58
N PRO A 240 -23.10 4.25 -24.43
CA PRO A 240 -24.56 4.39 -24.55
C PRO A 240 -25.28 4.11 -23.22
N LEU A 241 -26.35 4.87 -22.94
CA LEU A 241 -27.17 4.71 -21.74
C LEU A 241 -27.65 3.26 -21.53
N ALA A 242 -28.00 2.56 -22.62
CA ALA A 242 -28.46 1.17 -22.57
C ALA A 242 -27.44 0.22 -21.91
N THR A 243 -26.14 0.45 -22.12
CA THR A 243 -25.06 -0.33 -21.48
C THR A 243 -25.04 -0.11 -19.97
N TRP A 244 -25.25 1.13 -19.51
CA TRP A 244 -25.31 1.44 -18.08
C TRP A 244 -26.56 0.86 -17.42
N VAL A 245 -27.69 0.86 -18.15
CA VAL A 245 -28.95 0.21 -17.70
C VAL A 245 -28.74 -1.29 -17.54
N ASP A 246 -28.11 -1.99 -18.53
CA ASP A 246 -27.80 -3.41 -18.43
C ASP A 246 -26.87 -3.70 -17.24
N LEU A 247 -25.81 -2.90 -17.07
CA LEU A 247 -24.92 -3.03 -15.92
C LEU A 247 -25.68 -2.89 -14.60
N MET A 248 -26.52 -1.84 -14.47
CA MET A 248 -27.31 -1.59 -13.26
C MET A 248 -28.26 -2.76 -12.97
N GLN A 249 -28.90 -3.34 -13.99
CA GLN A 249 -29.76 -4.51 -13.81
C GLN A 249 -28.96 -5.72 -13.31
N ARG A 250 -27.77 -5.98 -13.87
CA ARG A 250 -26.89 -7.05 -13.38
C ARG A 250 -26.47 -6.83 -11.94
N MET A 251 -26.16 -5.59 -11.56
CA MET A 251 -25.82 -5.22 -10.19
C MET A 251 -27.01 -5.46 -9.23
N LYS A 252 -28.23 -5.05 -9.62
CA LYS A 252 -29.45 -5.25 -8.81
C LYS A 252 -29.82 -6.74 -8.64
N HIS A 253 -29.48 -7.62 -9.60
CA HIS A 253 -29.76 -9.06 -9.53
C HIS A 253 -28.69 -9.89 -8.81
N ALA A 254 -27.54 -9.33 -8.51
CA ALA A 254 -26.50 -9.99 -7.75
C ALA A 254 -26.98 -10.35 -6.34
N LYS A 255 -26.53 -11.47 -5.79
CA LYS A 255 -26.77 -11.85 -4.40
C LYS A 255 -25.75 -11.20 -3.46
N PHE A 256 -24.51 -11.06 -3.95
CA PHE A 256 -23.43 -10.37 -3.27
C PHE A 256 -22.49 -9.77 -4.32
N GLY A 257 -22.54 -8.44 -4.49
CA GLY A 257 -21.69 -7.71 -5.43
C GLY A 257 -20.48 -7.08 -4.77
N VAL A 258 -19.40 -6.97 -5.53
CA VAL A 258 -18.20 -6.24 -5.13
C VAL A 258 -17.68 -5.34 -6.24
N ILE A 259 -17.30 -4.11 -5.88
CA ILE A 259 -16.53 -3.18 -6.73
C ILE A 259 -15.10 -3.15 -6.23
N PHE A 260 -14.16 -3.69 -7.00
CA PHE A 260 -12.75 -3.48 -6.81
C PHE A 260 -12.30 -2.26 -7.60
N PHE A 261 -11.60 -1.33 -6.97
CA PHE A 261 -11.08 -0.16 -7.62
C PHE A 261 -9.56 -0.02 -7.44
N GLY A 262 -8.92 0.60 -8.42
CA GLY A 262 -7.48 0.78 -8.42
C GLY A 262 -7.05 2.21 -8.68
N MET A 263 -5.74 2.42 -8.88
CA MET A 263 -5.15 3.74 -9.15
C MET A 263 -5.71 4.40 -10.41
N GLY A 264 -6.22 3.63 -11.38
CA GLY A 264 -6.90 4.19 -12.55
C GLY A 264 -8.10 5.06 -12.18
N LEU A 265 -8.71 4.83 -11.02
CA LEU A 265 -9.82 5.62 -10.49
C LEU A 265 -9.37 6.69 -9.48
N THR A 266 -8.44 6.35 -8.59
CA THR A 266 -7.99 7.27 -7.52
C THR A 266 -7.10 8.39 -8.04
N MET A 267 -6.28 8.13 -9.07
CA MET A 267 -5.26 9.06 -9.56
C MET A 267 -5.65 9.75 -10.88
N THR A 268 -6.91 9.64 -11.30
CA THR A 268 -7.47 10.36 -12.45
C THR A 268 -8.17 11.66 -12.03
N ARG A 269 -8.71 12.41 -13.00
CA ARG A 269 -9.54 13.58 -12.72
C ARG A 269 -10.69 13.21 -11.78
N GLY A 270 -10.97 14.03 -10.79
CA GLY A 270 -12.00 13.80 -9.77
C GLY A 270 -11.44 13.20 -8.48
N LYS A 271 -10.33 12.44 -8.52
CA LYS A 271 -9.63 11.93 -7.33
C LYS A 271 -10.59 11.45 -6.22
N HIS A 272 -10.65 12.16 -5.08
CA HIS A 272 -11.51 11.81 -3.95
C HIS A 272 -13.01 11.82 -4.29
N ALA A 273 -13.46 12.70 -5.19
CA ALA A 273 -14.86 12.74 -5.62
C ALA A 273 -15.26 11.46 -6.38
N ASN A 274 -14.36 10.85 -7.16
CA ASN A 274 -14.60 9.53 -7.76
C ASN A 274 -14.78 8.47 -6.66
N MET A 275 -13.96 8.54 -5.62
CA MET A 275 -14.01 7.58 -4.51
C MET A 275 -15.28 7.75 -3.69
N GLU A 276 -15.69 8.99 -3.39
CA GLU A 276 -16.99 9.26 -2.78
C GLU A 276 -18.14 8.71 -3.62
N ALA A 277 -18.07 8.87 -4.95
CA ALA A 277 -19.10 8.36 -5.85
C ALA A 277 -19.16 6.81 -5.85
N VAL A 278 -18.03 6.09 -5.82
CA VAL A 278 -17.97 4.62 -5.69
C VAL A 278 -18.58 4.16 -4.35
N MET A 279 -18.17 4.78 -3.26
CA MET A 279 -18.63 4.43 -1.92
C MET A 279 -20.13 4.71 -1.76
N ALA A 280 -20.58 5.85 -2.28
CA ALA A 280 -21.99 6.20 -2.30
C ALA A 280 -22.80 5.26 -3.23
N LEU A 281 -22.30 4.89 -4.41
CA LEU A 281 -22.92 3.88 -5.26
C LEU A 281 -23.04 2.53 -4.54
N THR A 282 -21.99 2.11 -3.86
CA THR A 282 -22.00 0.88 -3.06
C THR A 282 -23.09 0.92 -1.99
N ARG A 283 -23.21 2.06 -1.28
CA ARG A 283 -24.29 2.29 -0.29
C ARG A 283 -25.66 2.27 -0.96
N ASP A 284 -25.81 2.94 -2.11
CA ASP A 284 -27.09 2.99 -2.84
C ASP A 284 -27.51 1.57 -3.30
N MET A 285 -26.57 0.73 -3.69
CA MET A 285 -26.83 -0.67 -4.08
C MET A 285 -27.29 -1.56 -2.92
N ASN A 286 -26.95 -1.24 -1.68
CA ASN A 286 -27.41 -1.96 -0.50
C ASN A 286 -28.92 -1.82 -0.21
N ARG A 287 -29.65 -1.00 -0.99
CA ARG A 287 -31.12 -1.00 -1.04
C ARG A 287 -31.68 -2.24 -1.74
N TYR A 288 -30.93 -2.84 -2.65
CA TYR A 288 -31.36 -3.93 -3.52
C TYR A 288 -30.78 -5.26 -3.08
N THR A 289 -29.47 -5.26 -2.78
CA THR A 289 -28.73 -6.48 -2.45
C THR A 289 -27.51 -6.13 -1.60
N ARG A 290 -26.77 -7.14 -1.13
CA ARG A 290 -25.49 -6.92 -0.44
C ARG A 290 -24.42 -6.50 -1.44
N PHE A 291 -23.87 -5.33 -1.25
CA PHE A 291 -22.84 -4.77 -2.11
C PHE A 291 -21.71 -4.16 -1.29
N VAL A 292 -20.47 -4.39 -1.70
CA VAL A 292 -19.28 -3.86 -1.03
C VAL A 292 -18.33 -3.23 -2.04
N CYS A 293 -17.42 -2.38 -1.58
CA CYS A 293 -16.29 -1.94 -2.38
C CYS A 293 -14.96 -2.21 -1.67
N LYS A 294 -13.88 -2.31 -2.44
CA LYS A 294 -12.56 -2.63 -1.93
C LYS A 294 -11.45 -2.07 -2.82
N ALA A 295 -10.50 -1.37 -2.20
CA ALA A 295 -9.31 -0.90 -2.88
C ALA A 295 -8.35 -2.06 -3.23
N ASN A 296 -7.81 -2.07 -4.44
CA ASN A 296 -6.68 -2.93 -4.82
C ASN A 296 -5.38 -2.23 -4.46
N ARG A 297 -4.92 -2.40 -3.21
CA ARG A 297 -3.71 -1.75 -2.65
C ARG A 297 -2.45 -2.41 -3.22
N GLY A 298 -1.52 -1.59 -3.71
CA GLY A 298 -0.33 -2.05 -4.45
C GLY A 298 0.77 -2.62 -3.56
N HIS A 299 1.29 -1.82 -2.64
CA HIS A 299 2.43 -2.19 -1.79
C HIS A 299 2.04 -3.17 -0.68
N GLY A 300 3.00 -3.99 -0.27
CA GLY A 300 2.87 -4.81 0.92
C GLY A 300 2.74 -3.96 2.17
N ASN A 301 1.89 -4.38 3.07
CA ASN A 301 1.64 -3.72 4.37
C ASN A 301 1.31 -2.20 4.34
N VAL A 302 0.88 -1.67 3.20
CA VAL A 302 0.41 -0.28 3.15
C VAL A 302 -0.86 -0.08 3.99
N SER A 303 -1.73 -1.11 4.08
CA SER A 303 -2.87 -1.09 5.00
C SER A 303 -2.43 -1.06 6.46
N GLY A 304 -1.37 -1.78 6.81
CA GLY A 304 -0.79 -1.72 8.15
C GLY A 304 -0.28 -0.32 8.49
N ALA A 305 0.38 0.36 7.56
CA ALA A 305 0.83 1.74 7.76
C ALA A 305 -0.33 2.68 8.08
N ASP A 306 -1.40 2.64 7.26
CA ASP A 306 -2.59 3.46 7.49
C ASP A 306 -3.26 3.12 8.83
N ASN A 307 -3.37 1.84 9.17
CA ASN A 307 -3.94 1.38 10.44
C ASN A 307 -3.11 1.89 11.63
N VAL A 308 -1.78 1.76 11.58
CA VAL A 308 -0.90 2.22 12.67
C VAL A 308 -0.99 3.74 12.86
N VAL A 309 -0.96 4.52 11.78
CA VAL A 309 -1.13 5.98 11.88
C VAL A 309 -2.53 6.31 12.44
N THR A 310 -3.57 5.58 12.00
CA THR A 310 -4.95 5.77 12.51
C THR A 310 -5.06 5.45 14.00
N TRP A 311 -4.44 4.37 14.49
CA TRP A 311 -4.48 4.02 15.93
C TRP A 311 -3.86 5.09 16.81
N ARG A 312 -2.86 5.81 16.29
CA ARG A 312 -2.12 6.83 17.03
C ARG A 312 -2.74 8.22 16.90
N SER A 313 -3.38 8.53 15.79
CA SER A 313 -3.80 9.88 15.46
C SER A 313 -5.30 10.04 15.14
N GLY A 314 -6.00 8.95 14.83
CA GLY A 314 -7.36 8.99 14.30
C GLY A 314 -7.45 9.17 12.78
N TYR A 315 -6.31 9.31 12.08
CA TYR A 315 -6.24 9.56 10.63
C TYR A 315 -5.21 8.66 9.95
N PRO A 316 -5.41 8.25 8.68
CA PRO A 316 -4.59 7.21 8.06
C PRO A 316 -3.25 7.68 7.48
N PHE A 317 -3.08 8.97 7.15
CA PHE A 317 -1.89 9.55 6.53
C PHE A 317 -1.95 11.08 6.58
N ALA A 318 -0.94 11.82 6.11
CA ALA A 318 -0.89 13.27 6.04
C ALA A 318 -1.28 13.95 7.38
N VAL A 319 -0.66 13.52 8.46
CA VAL A 319 -0.95 13.99 9.83
C VAL A 319 0.19 14.86 10.34
N ASN A 320 -0.15 16.04 10.83
CA ASN A 320 0.78 16.97 11.47
C ASN A 320 0.55 17.00 12.99
N LEU A 321 1.61 16.73 13.76
CA LEU A 321 1.60 16.63 15.22
C LEU A 321 2.25 17.84 15.92
N ALA A 322 2.71 18.87 15.17
CA ALA A 322 3.47 20.00 15.69
C ALA A 322 2.76 20.84 16.78
N ARG A 323 1.44 20.71 16.93
CA ARG A 323 0.67 21.42 17.96
C ARG A 323 0.35 20.57 19.20
N GLY A 324 0.93 19.36 19.30
CA GLY A 324 0.64 18.44 20.38
C GLY A 324 -0.70 17.69 20.24
N TYR A 325 -1.37 17.81 19.09
CA TYR A 325 -2.54 17.04 18.70
C TYR A 325 -2.53 16.82 17.18
N PRO A 326 -3.14 15.69 16.70
CA PRO A 326 -3.14 15.37 15.29
C PRO A 326 -4.01 16.33 14.47
N ARG A 327 -3.48 16.79 13.34
CA ARG A 327 -4.19 17.57 12.32
C ARG A 327 -4.06 16.85 11.00
N PHE A 328 -5.17 16.51 10.38
CA PHE A 328 -5.23 15.81 9.10
C PHE A 328 -5.59 16.78 7.98
N ASN A 329 -4.72 16.90 6.99
CA ASN A 329 -5.04 17.66 5.79
C ASN A 329 -4.18 17.19 4.60
N PRO A 330 -4.65 16.24 3.77
CA PRO A 330 -4.00 15.89 2.51
C PRO A 330 -3.87 17.10 1.58
N GLY A 331 -2.69 17.24 0.96
CA GLY A 331 -2.35 18.43 0.17
C GLY A 331 -1.63 19.53 1.00
N GLU A 332 -1.88 19.59 2.30
CA GLU A 332 -1.09 20.43 3.21
C GLU A 332 0.03 19.62 3.89
N TYR A 333 -0.29 18.41 4.39
CA TYR A 333 0.65 17.58 5.16
C TYR A 333 1.11 16.31 4.42
N THR A 334 0.80 16.16 3.14
CA THR A 334 1.38 15.10 2.31
C THR A 334 2.86 15.35 2.08
N ALA A 335 3.67 14.31 2.16
CA ALA A 335 5.13 14.40 2.10
C ALA A 335 5.63 15.11 0.84
N THR A 336 5.05 14.77 -0.32
CA THR A 336 5.45 15.39 -1.59
C THR A 336 5.16 16.90 -1.62
N ASP A 337 4.05 17.36 -1.01
CA ASP A 337 3.67 18.76 -0.98
C ASP A 337 4.48 19.55 0.04
N VAL A 338 4.71 19.00 1.24
CA VAL A 338 5.57 19.57 2.29
C VAL A 338 7.00 19.78 1.76
N LEU A 339 7.55 18.76 1.10
CA LEU A 339 8.89 18.87 0.51
C LEU A 339 8.92 19.84 -0.68
N ALA A 340 7.91 19.83 -1.56
CA ALA A 340 7.88 20.72 -2.70
C ALA A 340 7.75 22.21 -2.32
N ARG A 341 7.12 22.52 -1.17
CA ARG A 341 7.06 23.87 -0.60
C ARG A 341 8.29 24.25 0.23
N GLY A 342 9.23 23.32 0.44
CA GLY A 342 10.47 23.61 1.19
C GLY A 342 10.25 23.76 2.71
N GLU A 343 9.23 23.12 3.28
CA GLU A 343 8.83 23.32 4.68
C GLU A 343 9.55 22.39 5.66
N ALA A 344 9.83 21.14 5.28
CA ALA A 344 10.55 20.22 6.16
C ALA A 344 12.02 20.61 6.32
N ASP A 345 12.55 20.53 7.53
CA ASP A 345 13.95 20.82 7.85
C ASP A 345 14.77 19.55 8.20
N ALA A 346 14.11 18.41 8.38
CA ALA A 346 14.70 17.08 8.48
C ALA A 346 13.70 16.02 8.04
N ALA A 347 14.17 14.80 7.69
CA ALA A 347 13.26 13.70 7.40
C ALA A 347 13.78 12.35 7.93
N LEU A 348 12.83 11.45 8.23
CA LEU A 348 13.02 10.03 8.44
C LEU A 348 12.26 9.27 7.35
N ILE A 349 12.98 8.58 6.47
CA ILE A 349 12.44 7.85 5.33
C ILE A 349 12.55 6.35 5.62
N LEU A 350 11.43 5.64 5.59
CA LEU A 350 11.36 4.23 5.89
C LEU A 350 10.80 3.45 4.69
N ALA A 351 11.61 2.51 4.17
CA ALA A 351 11.25 1.60 3.07
C ALA A 351 10.59 2.34 1.88
N SER A 352 11.23 3.41 1.42
CA SER A 352 10.73 4.24 0.33
C SER A 352 11.87 5.00 -0.36
N ASP A 353 11.69 5.29 -1.65
CA ASP A 353 12.68 6.03 -2.46
C ASP A 353 12.11 7.33 -3.05
N PRO A 354 11.88 8.38 -2.22
CA PRO A 354 11.33 9.64 -2.70
C PRO A 354 12.25 10.38 -3.68
N LEU A 355 13.57 10.19 -3.64
CA LEU A 355 14.47 10.79 -4.64
C LEU A 355 14.28 10.20 -6.04
N ALA A 356 13.79 8.96 -6.17
CA ALA A 356 13.43 8.37 -7.46
C ALA A 356 12.02 8.74 -7.91
N ASN A 357 11.06 8.94 -6.97
CA ASN A 357 9.64 8.89 -7.27
C ASN A 357 8.87 10.22 -7.09
N PHE A 358 9.40 11.18 -6.33
CA PHE A 358 8.71 12.44 -6.08
C PHE A 358 8.89 13.47 -7.20
N SER A 359 8.10 14.53 -7.15
CA SER A 359 8.23 15.67 -8.05
C SER A 359 9.61 16.33 -7.93
N GLN A 360 10.07 16.97 -8.99
CA GLN A 360 11.39 17.61 -9.00
C GLN A 360 11.59 18.59 -7.82
N PRO A 361 10.66 19.52 -7.52
CA PRO A 361 10.85 20.43 -6.36
C PRO A 361 10.99 19.70 -5.03
N ALA A 362 10.21 18.61 -4.81
CA ALA A 362 10.29 17.82 -3.59
C ALA A 362 11.64 17.11 -3.45
N ARG A 363 12.15 16.51 -4.55
CA ARG A 363 13.47 15.86 -4.58
C ARG A 363 14.61 16.85 -4.31
N GLU A 364 14.56 18.02 -4.96
CA GLU A 364 15.57 19.05 -4.78
C GLU A 364 15.62 19.58 -3.34
N HIS A 365 14.45 19.69 -2.68
CA HIS A 365 14.41 20.11 -1.28
C HIS A 365 14.93 19.01 -0.36
N LEU A 366 14.46 17.76 -0.53
CA LEU A 366 14.94 16.62 0.27
C LEU A 366 16.46 16.46 0.20
N ALA A 367 17.06 16.65 -0.97
CA ALA A 367 18.52 16.59 -1.13
C ALA A 367 19.30 17.71 -0.42
N ARG A 368 18.64 18.76 0.09
CA ARG A 368 19.27 19.89 0.80
C ARG A 368 19.15 19.82 2.31
N ILE A 369 18.23 19.00 2.83
CA ILE A 369 18.01 18.85 4.27
C ILE A 369 18.66 17.56 4.77
N PRO A 370 19.08 17.48 6.06
CA PRO A 370 19.53 16.22 6.63
C PRO A 370 18.36 15.26 6.76
N TYR A 371 18.56 14.01 6.31
CA TYR A 371 17.58 12.96 6.49
C TYR A 371 18.20 11.62 6.80
N ILE A 372 17.41 10.78 7.45
CA ILE A 372 17.73 9.40 7.79
C ILE A 372 16.95 8.48 6.84
N ALA A 373 17.59 7.45 6.29
CA ALA A 373 16.95 6.44 5.45
C ALA A 373 17.19 5.02 5.97
N LEU A 374 16.14 4.22 6.03
CA LEU A 374 16.18 2.81 6.36
C LEU A 374 15.62 2.01 5.16
N ASP A 375 16.44 1.14 4.57
CA ASP A 375 16.04 0.29 3.44
C ASP A 375 16.91 -0.97 3.41
N PRO A 376 16.38 -2.14 3.00
CA PRO A 376 17.19 -3.35 2.83
C PRO A 376 18.13 -3.30 1.62
N LYS A 377 17.97 -2.31 0.73
CA LYS A 377 18.76 -2.15 -0.50
C LYS A 377 19.29 -0.72 -0.63
N GLU A 378 20.39 -0.61 -1.36
CA GLU A 378 20.87 0.70 -1.76
C GLU A 378 19.94 1.34 -2.81
N THR A 379 19.48 2.56 -2.55
CA THR A 379 18.59 3.34 -3.41
C THR A 379 19.18 4.75 -3.63
N PRO A 380 18.70 5.53 -4.61
CA PRO A 380 19.02 6.96 -4.69
C PRO A 380 18.85 7.72 -3.37
N THR A 381 17.81 7.39 -2.61
CA THR A 381 17.56 8.02 -1.30
C THR A 381 18.59 7.60 -0.25
N THR A 382 18.90 6.32 -0.11
CA THR A 382 19.89 5.87 0.90
C THR A 382 21.32 6.34 0.60
N ARG A 383 21.68 6.54 -0.68
CA ARG A 383 23.00 7.05 -1.07
C ARG A 383 23.27 8.47 -0.60
N GLN A 384 22.26 9.32 -0.57
CA GLN A 384 22.39 10.74 -0.25
C GLN A 384 21.95 11.08 1.19
N ALA A 385 21.54 10.08 1.95
CA ALA A 385 21.10 10.26 3.33
C ALA A 385 22.27 10.69 4.23
N ALA A 386 22.02 11.62 5.14
CA ALA A 386 22.97 11.97 6.20
C ALA A 386 23.26 10.76 7.10
N VAL A 387 22.26 9.90 7.33
CA VAL A 387 22.42 8.58 7.96
C VAL A 387 21.62 7.57 7.19
N ALA A 388 22.27 6.51 6.71
CA ALA A 388 21.61 5.39 6.04
C ALA A 388 21.82 4.12 6.84
N PHE A 389 20.73 3.37 7.06
CA PHE A 389 20.77 2.03 7.64
C PHE A 389 20.37 1.01 6.59
N THR A 390 21.22 0.00 6.37
CA THR A 390 20.87 -1.21 5.65
C THR A 390 20.22 -2.16 6.63
N VAL A 391 18.99 -2.56 6.37
CA VAL A 391 18.17 -3.32 7.32
C VAL A 391 17.78 -4.70 6.76
N ALA A 392 17.38 -5.61 7.64
CA ALA A 392 16.84 -6.91 7.26
C ALA A 392 15.51 -6.76 6.52
N THR A 393 15.27 -7.62 5.52
CA THR A 393 14.06 -7.56 4.68
C THR A 393 12.86 -8.20 5.38
N TYR A 394 11.78 -7.44 5.56
CA TYR A 394 10.53 -7.95 6.11
C TYR A 394 9.92 -9.03 5.20
N GLY A 395 9.28 -10.04 5.81
CA GLY A 395 8.72 -11.19 5.08
C GLY A 395 9.75 -12.20 4.55
N ILE A 396 11.04 -11.92 4.69
CA ILE A 396 12.13 -12.85 4.35
C ILE A 396 13.04 -13.10 5.54
N ASN A 397 13.53 -12.05 6.20
CA ASN A 397 14.48 -12.15 7.32
C ASN A 397 13.87 -11.75 8.67
N VAL A 398 12.74 -11.06 8.68
CA VAL A 398 12.15 -10.47 9.87
C VAL A 398 10.76 -11.05 10.12
N SER A 399 10.51 -11.44 11.37
CA SER A 399 9.16 -11.73 11.89
C SER A 399 8.41 -10.43 12.21
N GLY A 400 7.10 -10.50 12.32
CA GLY A 400 6.26 -9.36 12.68
C GLY A 400 4.86 -9.51 12.11
N THR A 401 4.11 -8.43 12.13
CA THR A 401 2.74 -8.38 11.64
C THR A 401 2.66 -7.50 10.39
N VAL A 402 1.92 -7.95 9.39
CA VAL A 402 1.53 -7.16 8.22
C VAL A 402 0.03 -7.23 8.02
N TYR A 403 -0.56 -6.23 7.37
CA TYR A 403 -1.98 -6.24 7.03
C TYR A 403 -2.19 -6.46 5.55
N ARG A 404 -3.04 -7.42 5.22
CA ARG A 404 -3.54 -7.60 3.85
C ARG A 404 -4.44 -6.42 3.48
N MET A 405 -4.65 -6.17 2.18
CA MET A 405 -5.45 -5.04 1.68
C MET A 405 -6.90 -4.99 2.19
N ASP A 406 -7.37 -6.02 2.87
CA ASP A 406 -8.70 -6.13 3.49
C ASP A 406 -8.64 -6.09 5.03
N ASP A 407 -7.57 -5.52 5.57
CA ASP A 407 -7.33 -5.26 6.98
C ASP A 407 -7.27 -6.53 7.87
N VAL A 408 -6.94 -7.67 7.26
CA VAL A 408 -6.66 -8.90 8.00
C VAL A 408 -5.19 -8.96 8.37
N PRO A 409 -4.85 -9.04 9.68
CA PRO A 409 -3.46 -9.19 10.12
C PRO A 409 -2.91 -10.57 9.78
N ILE A 410 -1.70 -10.60 9.24
CA ILE A 410 -0.99 -11.81 8.83
C ILE A 410 0.40 -11.82 9.50
N PRO A 411 0.80 -12.91 10.17
CA PRO A 411 2.13 -13.03 10.73
C PRO A 411 3.18 -13.29 9.65
N LEU A 412 4.37 -12.73 9.84
CA LEU A 412 5.54 -13.01 9.01
C LEU A 412 6.36 -14.15 9.61
N ARG A 413 6.79 -15.08 8.76
CA ARG A 413 7.68 -16.19 9.09
C ARG A 413 9.01 -16.01 8.38
N PRO A 414 10.11 -15.73 9.08
CA PRO A 414 11.41 -15.53 8.44
C PRO A 414 11.91 -16.81 7.77
N ALA A 415 12.46 -16.63 6.58
CA ALA A 415 13.06 -17.72 5.81
C ALA A 415 14.48 -18.06 6.31
N PHE A 416 15.27 -17.06 6.66
CA PHE A 416 16.63 -17.16 7.21
C PHE A 416 17.04 -15.84 7.87
N ASP A 417 18.09 -15.87 8.67
CA ASP A 417 18.59 -14.71 9.40
C ASP A 417 19.33 -13.74 8.47
N SER A 418 19.37 -12.47 8.84
CA SER A 418 20.16 -11.42 8.17
C SER A 418 21.29 -10.95 9.10
N PRO A 419 22.47 -10.59 8.58
CA PRO A 419 23.51 -9.91 9.34
C PRO A 419 23.13 -8.46 9.70
N HIS A 420 22.17 -7.88 8.98
CA HIS A 420 21.66 -6.54 9.25
C HIS A 420 20.56 -6.58 10.33
N PRO A 421 20.49 -5.58 11.20
CA PRO A 421 19.40 -5.44 12.15
C PRO A 421 18.08 -5.18 11.44
N SER A 422 16.94 -5.49 12.07
CA SER A 422 15.65 -5.06 11.56
C SER A 422 15.47 -3.54 11.72
N ASP A 423 14.65 -2.95 10.87
CA ASP A 423 14.24 -1.55 10.98
C ASP A 423 13.55 -1.25 12.31
N GLN A 424 12.74 -2.18 12.84
CA GLN A 424 12.17 -2.06 14.19
C GLN A 424 13.26 -1.81 15.25
N VAL A 425 14.31 -2.64 15.28
CA VAL A 425 15.40 -2.52 16.28
C VAL A 425 16.11 -1.17 16.17
N ILE A 426 16.36 -0.70 14.94
CA ILE A 426 16.98 0.63 14.72
C ILE A 426 16.05 1.74 15.21
N LEU A 427 14.76 1.69 14.83
CA LEU A 427 13.79 2.72 15.19
C LEU A 427 13.53 2.77 16.69
N GLU A 428 13.47 1.63 17.39
CA GLU A 428 13.36 1.59 18.86
C GLU A 428 14.53 2.31 19.55
N ARG A 429 15.76 2.08 19.07
CA ARG A 429 16.96 2.74 19.60
C ARG A 429 16.94 4.24 19.31
N ILE A 430 16.55 4.66 18.10
CA ILE A 430 16.40 6.06 17.74
C ILE A 430 15.33 6.72 18.63
N GLU A 431 14.16 6.08 18.80
CA GLU A 431 13.09 6.61 19.66
C GLU A 431 13.56 6.82 21.09
N GLN A 432 14.23 5.83 21.67
CA GLN A 432 14.77 5.92 23.03
C GLN A 432 15.73 7.11 23.17
N ARG A 433 16.65 7.28 22.21
CA ARG A 433 17.63 8.35 22.25
C ARG A 433 17.01 9.73 22.00
N VAL A 434 16.07 9.85 21.08
CA VAL A 434 15.28 11.08 20.86
C VAL A 434 14.60 11.51 22.15
N ARG A 435 13.92 10.58 22.86
CA ARG A 435 13.26 10.88 24.14
C ARG A 435 14.22 11.38 25.20
N GLN A 436 15.45 10.85 25.26
CA GLN A 436 16.49 11.32 26.19
C GLN A 436 16.92 12.73 25.83
N LEU A 437 17.25 13.00 24.56
CA LEU A 437 17.68 14.32 24.09
C LEU A 437 16.62 15.40 24.33
N LEU A 438 15.34 15.09 24.10
CA LEU A 438 14.25 16.04 24.37
C LEU A 438 14.11 16.35 25.87
N ARG A 439 14.29 15.36 26.77
CA ARG A 439 14.31 15.60 28.21
C ARG A 439 15.51 16.48 28.65
N GLU A 440 16.69 16.19 28.10
CA GLU A 440 17.90 16.99 28.37
C GLU A 440 17.71 18.44 27.92
N LYS A 441 17.03 18.69 26.78
CA LYS A 441 16.68 20.04 26.31
C LYS A 441 15.67 20.76 27.21
N ALA A 442 14.65 20.04 27.69
CA ALA A 442 13.63 20.60 28.56
C ALA A 442 14.14 20.94 29.97
N SER A 443 15.27 20.36 30.39
CA SER A 443 15.91 20.60 31.68
C SER A 443 16.95 21.74 31.67
N ARG A 444 17.27 22.27 30.50
CA ARG A 444 18.14 23.44 30.28
C ARG A 444 17.34 24.73 30.19
#